data_c5d27f4a9780c6fba43b9060ae11f462
#
_entry.id   c5d27f4a9780c6fba43b9060ae11f462
#
_cell.length_a   1.000
_cell.length_b   1.000
_cell.length_c   1.000
_cell.angle_alpha   90.00
_cell.angle_beta   90.00
_cell.angle_gamma   90.00
#
_symmetry.space_group_name_H-M   'P 1'
#
loop_
_entity.id
_entity.type
_entity.pdbx_description
1 polymer ?
#
loop_
_entity_poly.entity_id
_entity_poly.type
_entity_poly.pdbx_seq_one_letter_code
_entity_poly.pdbx_strand_id
1 'polypeptide(L)'
;MLTRYTSADQWAEAKDGVIPAPYALEEGEQIIDQYLEPVIFHNVNGPDIGVTTCGVIVKDGLYFKDLDNSGELAPYKDWRLSPEQRAEDMVKHLRLDQQAGLVLNTLFNSPVVPTRAEATNAEGKLELGKIYKHHNPGEKPMPGPLPGMTVSIDDSHVLEKHIAAGVYRGDMRCEAGMVALYHNAGTQMLEYEACKGGVAIPYSLHTNPINIGYPDSLGIGAAVIGDGNTDMVYEMAQTDRKMMKAEGLNIMYGPQVDVTSDPRWPRTSGTYGERPDVTSDIAEALVKGYQDGDNGLNEGSVVLTIKHFPGDAPSENGFEPHVPIGQWRIYRTPGSMEKYHLPPFQRAFDHKVSSIMPDYSRIATDGRAVPQTYRGEVTSTEEVPSAYSKELITDLARNKMGFDGYVNSDSGITQQQCYGAEELSQVERFAKLISAG
;
A
#
# COMPACT_ATOMS: atom_id res chain seq x y z
N MET A 1 21.62 -9.13 -22.03
CA MET A 1 22.47 -9.93 -21.10
C MET A 1 22.91 -9.01 -20.00
N LEU A 2 22.62 -9.32 -18.75
CA LEU A 2 23.09 -8.52 -17.60
C LEU A 2 24.59 -8.79 -17.42
N THR A 3 25.42 -7.75 -17.55
CA THR A 3 26.85 -7.85 -17.28
C THR A 3 27.08 -7.50 -15.82
N ARG A 4 27.38 -8.50 -14.99
CA ARG A 4 27.74 -8.28 -13.59
C ARG A 4 29.15 -7.67 -13.53
N TYR A 5 29.30 -6.54 -12.88
CA TYR A 5 30.60 -6.05 -12.46
C TYR A 5 31.19 -6.99 -11.42
N THR A 6 32.41 -7.46 -11.61
CA THR A 6 32.98 -8.58 -10.84
C THR A 6 33.53 -8.18 -9.48
N SER A 7 33.61 -6.89 -9.18
CA SER A 7 33.92 -6.40 -7.82
C SER A 7 33.38 -4.99 -7.59
N ALA A 8 32.90 -4.71 -6.38
CA ALA A 8 32.51 -3.37 -5.95
C ALA A 8 33.66 -2.35 -6.11
N ASP A 9 34.89 -2.80 -6.02
CA ASP A 9 36.08 -1.95 -6.13
C ASP A 9 36.34 -1.43 -7.55
N GLN A 10 35.84 -2.10 -8.59
CA GLN A 10 36.08 -1.71 -9.99
C GLN A 10 35.14 -0.60 -10.50
N TRP A 11 34.00 -0.40 -9.88
CA TRP A 11 33.04 0.63 -10.30
C TRP A 11 32.77 1.67 -9.21
N ALA A 12 33.41 1.56 -8.05
CA ALA A 12 33.36 2.56 -6.99
C ALA A 12 34.15 3.86 -7.33
N GLU A 13 34.88 3.91 -8.42
CA GLU A 13 35.49 5.15 -8.90
C GLU A 13 34.46 5.99 -9.65
N ALA A 14 33.98 7.06 -9.00
CA ALA A 14 33.12 8.03 -9.64
C ALA A 14 33.82 8.69 -10.81
N LYS A 15 33.30 8.53 -12.01
CA LYS A 15 33.71 9.31 -13.18
C LYS A 15 32.76 10.50 -13.31
N ASP A 16 33.32 11.70 -13.23
CA ASP A 16 32.54 12.95 -13.31
C ASP A 16 31.40 13.05 -12.26
N GLY A 17 31.63 12.49 -11.07
CA GLY A 17 30.64 12.48 -9.99
C GLY A 17 29.53 11.41 -10.12
N VAL A 18 29.67 10.46 -11.03
CA VAL A 18 28.69 9.37 -11.24
C VAL A 18 29.36 8.02 -11.13
N ILE A 19 28.78 7.12 -10.34
CA ILE A 19 29.11 5.70 -10.31
C ILE A 19 28.04 4.99 -11.16
N PRO A 20 28.42 4.22 -12.19
CA PRO A 20 27.43 3.51 -13.04
C PRO A 20 26.69 2.43 -12.26
N ALA A 21 25.54 2.00 -12.79
CA ALA A 21 24.78 0.90 -12.22
C ALA A 21 25.63 -0.37 -12.08
N PRO A 22 25.52 -1.11 -10.93
CA PRO A 22 26.26 -2.37 -10.74
C PRO A 22 25.86 -3.45 -11.74
N TYR A 23 24.65 -3.39 -12.24
CA TYR A 23 24.12 -4.31 -13.25
C TYR A 23 23.57 -3.49 -14.41
N ALA A 24 24.27 -3.48 -15.53
CA ALA A 24 23.82 -2.78 -16.73
C ALA A 24 22.72 -3.60 -17.44
N LEU A 25 21.63 -2.93 -17.80
CA LEU A 25 20.63 -3.49 -18.73
C LEU A 25 21.12 -3.22 -20.16
N GLU A 26 21.25 -4.28 -20.95
CA GLU A 26 21.52 -4.13 -22.39
C GLU A 26 20.26 -3.69 -23.13
N GLU A 27 20.43 -2.83 -24.12
CA GLU A 27 19.35 -2.30 -24.93
C GLU A 27 18.58 -3.45 -25.65
N GLY A 28 17.28 -3.56 -25.41
CA GLY A 28 16.38 -4.49 -26.07
C GLY A 28 15.99 -5.75 -25.29
N GLU A 29 16.64 -6.10 -24.19
CA GLU A 29 16.25 -7.24 -23.35
C GLU A 29 15.78 -6.77 -21.98
N GLN A 30 14.50 -6.96 -21.68
CA GLN A 30 13.96 -6.83 -20.32
C GLN A 30 14.27 -8.10 -19.55
N ILE A 31 15.34 -8.09 -18.79
CA ILE A 31 15.69 -9.19 -17.91
C ILE A 31 15.55 -8.71 -16.47
N ILE A 32 14.54 -9.26 -15.79
CA ILE A 32 14.35 -9.06 -14.36
C ILE A 32 14.99 -10.25 -13.64
N ASP A 33 16.02 -9.98 -12.87
CA ASP A 33 16.65 -10.96 -11.99
C ASP A 33 16.43 -10.57 -10.53
N GLN A 34 15.40 -11.12 -9.91
CA GLN A 34 15.06 -10.84 -8.51
C GLN A 34 16.15 -11.24 -7.51
N TYR A 35 17.13 -12.04 -7.93
CA TYR A 35 18.26 -12.48 -7.09
C TYR A 35 19.46 -11.53 -7.15
N LEU A 36 19.39 -10.40 -7.85
CA LEU A 36 20.43 -9.39 -7.81
C LEU A 36 20.58 -8.85 -6.39
N GLU A 37 21.77 -8.97 -5.86
CA GLU A 37 22.10 -8.38 -4.56
C GLU A 37 22.37 -6.89 -4.74
N PRO A 38 21.65 -5.99 -4.06
CA PRO A 38 21.92 -4.57 -4.14
C PRO A 38 23.30 -4.26 -3.57
N VAL A 39 23.96 -3.30 -4.18
CA VAL A 39 25.18 -2.72 -3.59
C VAL A 39 24.77 -1.54 -2.74
N ILE A 40 25.27 -1.52 -1.51
CA ILE A 40 24.90 -0.53 -0.50
C ILE A 40 26.00 0.52 -0.38
N PHE A 41 25.62 1.78 -0.50
CA PHE A 41 26.45 2.95 -0.23
C PHE A 41 26.00 3.59 1.08
N HIS A 42 26.93 3.74 2.02
CA HIS A 42 26.65 4.30 3.33
C HIS A 42 26.89 5.81 3.34
N ASN A 43 25.89 6.60 3.68
CA ASN A 43 26.00 8.03 3.89
C ASN A 43 26.29 8.35 5.36
N VAL A 44 27.27 9.21 5.60
CA VAL A 44 27.50 9.75 6.94
C VAL A 44 26.35 10.72 7.27
N ASN A 45 25.61 10.43 8.33
CA ASN A 45 24.43 11.19 8.77
C ASN A 45 23.27 11.24 7.73
N GLY A 46 23.13 10.18 6.92
CA GLY A 46 22.07 10.06 5.92
C GLY A 46 21.68 8.61 5.67
N PRO A 47 20.70 8.36 4.78
CA PRO A 47 20.23 7.02 4.48
C PRO A 47 21.27 6.20 3.73
N ASP A 48 21.27 4.90 3.93
CA ASP A 48 21.94 3.96 3.06
C ASP A 48 21.27 3.91 1.69
N ILE A 49 22.06 3.90 0.62
CA ILE A 49 21.56 3.84 -0.75
C ILE A 49 21.85 2.47 -1.34
N GLY A 50 20.80 1.68 -1.53
CA GLY A 50 20.88 0.38 -2.23
C GLY A 50 20.58 0.53 -3.71
N VAL A 51 21.46 0.02 -4.57
CA VAL A 51 21.27 0.07 -6.04
C VAL A 51 21.51 -1.28 -6.69
N THR A 52 20.77 -1.56 -7.73
CA THR A 52 20.94 -2.71 -8.62
C THR A 52 21.17 -2.23 -10.06
N THR A 53 20.15 -1.67 -10.67
CA THR A 53 20.13 -1.28 -12.09
C THR A 53 20.15 0.24 -12.31
N CYS A 54 20.15 1.05 -11.23
CA CYS A 54 20.40 2.48 -11.27
C CYS A 54 21.85 2.82 -10.91
N GLY A 55 22.33 3.95 -11.43
CA GLY A 55 23.59 4.55 -11.01
C GLY A 55 23.50 5.29 -9.67
N VAL A 56 24.64 5.83 -9.24
CA VAL A 56 24.77 6.64 -8.03
C VAL A 56 25.44 7.96 -8.35
N ILE A 57 24.83 9.06 -7.96
CA ILE A 57 25.43 10.39 -8.01
C ILE A 57 26.24 10.60 -6.74
N VAL A 58 27.49 11.07 -6.89
CA VAL A 58 28.36 11.44 -5.77
C VAL A 58 28.50 12.96 -5.74
N LYS A 59 28.01 13.58 -4.68
CA LYS A 59 28.12 15.03 -4.48
C LYS A 59 28.42 15.37 -3.03
N ASP A 60 29.41 16.22 -2.80
CA ASP A 60 29.86 16.64 -1.47
C ASP A 60 30.21 15.47 -0.54
N GLY A 61 30.74 14.36 -1.10
CA GLY A 61 31.05 13.13 -0.36
C GLY A 61 29.85 12.29 0.03
N LEU A 62 28.66 12.59 -0.49
CA LEU A 62 27.40 11.88 -0.25
C LEU A 62 26.93 11.17 -1.52
N TYR A 63 26.14 10.09 -1.31
CA TYR A 63 25.61 9.23 -2.35
C TYR A 63 24.12 9.44 -2.53
N PHE A 64 23.67 9.51 -3.80
CA PHE A 64 22.27 9.70 -4.19
C PHE A 64 21.92 8.73 -5.32
N LYS A 65 20.75 8.13 -5.28
CA LYS A 65 20.30 7.22 -6.35
C LYS A 65 19.99 8.01 -7.62
N ASP A 66 20.57 7.61 -8.76
CA ASP A 66 20.35 8.26 -10.05
C ASP A 66 19.09 7.68 -10.73
N LEU A 67 17.93 8.20 -10.36
CA LEU A 67 16.62 7.66 -10.75
C LEU A 67 16.23 7.92 -12.22
N ASP A 68 17.04 8.64 -13.00
CA ASP A 68 16.81 8.93 -14.41
C ASP A 68 18.05 8.73 -15.28
N ASN A 69 19.14 8.21 -14.68
CA ASN A 69 20.44 8.01 -15.31
C ASN A 69 21.03 9.31 -15.94
N SER A 70 20.62 10.48 -15.47
CA SER A 70 21.12 11.76 -16.00
C SER A 70 22.51 12.15 -15.45
N GLY A 71 22.90 11.59 -14.32
CA GLY A 71 24.08 12.02 -13.57
C GLY A 71 23.91 13.36 -12.84
N GLU A 72 22.75 14.00 -12.92
CA GLU A 72 22.47 15.29 -12.30
C GLU A 72 21.65 15.11 -11.02
N LEU A 73 22.02 15.79 -9.93
CA LEU A 73 21.30 15.78 -8.68
C LEU A 73 20.11 16.77 -8.75
N ALA A 74 18.98 16.29 -9.27
CA ALA A 74 17.71 17.02 -9.21
C ALA A 74 17.10 16.96 -7.79
N PRO A 75 16.22 17.89 -7.41
CA PRO A 75 15.59 17.92 -6.08
C PRO A 75 14.91 16.60 -5.68
N TYR A 76 14.23 15.92 -6.57
CA TYR A 76 13.55 14.64 -6.24
C TYR A 76 14.51 13.50 -5.91
N LYS A 77 15.78 13.59 -6.28
CA LYS A 77 16.84 12.62 -5.94
C LYS A 77 17.56 12.97 -4.64
N ASP A 78 17.43 14.22 -4.18
CA ASP A 78 18.15 14.73 -3.01
C ASP A 78 17.40 14.38 -1.71
N TRP A 79 17.82 13.32 -1.06
CA TRP A 79 17.23 12.84 0.19
C TRP A 79 17.34 13.80 1.37
N ARG A 80 18.15 14.86 1.27
CA ARG A 80 18.29 15.92 2.29
C ARG A 80 17.08 16.87 2.30
N LEU A 81 16.33 16.93 1.19
CA LEU A 81 15.12 17.72 1.08
C LEU A 81 13.93 17.00 1.72
N SER A 82 12.90 17.76 2.11
CA SER A 82 11.69 17.14 2.65
C SER A 82 10.98 16.25 1.63
N PRO A 83 10.23 15.23 2.07
CA PRO A 83 9.44 14.38 1.16
C PRO A 83 8.53 15.17 0.24
N GLU A 84 7.91 16.28 0.73
CA GLU A 84 7.01 17.14 -0.04
C GLU A 84 7.77 17.84 -1.17
N GLN A 85 8.93 18.42 -0.87
CA GLN A 85 9.77 19.09 -1.88
C GLN A 85 10.22 18.11 -2.96
N ARG A 86 10.58 16.90 -2.57
CA ARG A 86 10.99 15.83 -3.48
C ARG A 86 9.82 15.36 -4.35
N ALA A 87 8.64 15.17 -3.75
CA ALA A 87 7.43 14.75 -4.48
C ALA A 87 6.95 15.81 -5.47
N GLU A 88 6.91 17.08 -5.05
CA GLU A 88 6.56 18.20 -5.94
C GLU A 88 7.48 18.31 -7.16
N ASP A 89 8.76 18.07 -6.96
CA ASP A 89 9.71 18.11 -8.07
C ASP A 89 9.58 16.85 -8.94
N MET A 90 9.47 15.66 -8.34
CA MET A 90 9.32 14.41 -9.08
C MET A 90 8.12 14.43 -10.03
N VAL A 91 6.96 14.88 -9.57
CA VAL A 91 5.74 14.94 -10.39
C VAL A 91 5.93 15.79 -11.65
N LYS A 92 6.76 16.82 -11.64
CA LYS A 92 7.07 17.65 -12.81
C LYS A 92 7.86 16.90 -13.88
N HIS A 93 8.62 15.88 -13.47
CA HIS A 93 9.44 15.05 -14.37
C HIS A 93 8.70 13.80 -14.86
N LEU A 94 7.60 13.43 -14.21
CA LEU A 94 6.82 12.25 -14.60
C LEU A 94 5.90 12.56 -15.79
N ARG A 95 5.86 11.66 -16.76
CA ARG A 95 4.85 11.66 -17.82
C ARG A 95 3.47 11.36 -17.23
N LEU A 96 2.40 11.73 -17.94
CA LEU A 96 1.02 11.51 -17.49
C LEU A 96 0.68 10.03 -17.25
N ASP A 97 1.22 9.13 -18.07
CA ASP A 97 1.06 7.67 -17.90
C ASP A 97 1.72 7.16 -16.62
N GLN A 98 2.90 7.68 -16.27
CA GLN A 98 3.57 7.39 -15.00
C GLN A 98 2.78 7.94 -13.80
N GLN A 99 2.27 9.17 -13.91
CA GLN A 99 1.40 9.76 -12.87
C GLN A 99 0.11 8.94 -12.68
N ALA A 100 -0.48 8.43 -13.76
CA ALA A 100 -1.63 7.53 -13.69
C ALA A 100 -1.27 6.19 -13.03
N GLY A 101 -0.07 5.67 -13.27
CA GLY A 101 0.42 4.45 -12.62
C GLY A 101 0.57 4.58 -11.10
N LEU A 102 0.92 5.77 -10.61
CA LEU A 102 1.06 6.03 -9.16
C LEU A 102 -0.24 5.88 -8.37
N VAL A 103 -1.39 6.09 -8.99
CA VAL A 103 -2.71 5.96 -8.35
C VAL A 103 -3.32 4.57 -8.51
N LEU A 104 -2.55 3.61 -9.00
CA LEU A 104 -2.98 2.23 -9.18
C LEU A 104 -2.17 1.27 -8.33
N ASN A 105 -2.86 0.28 -7.76
CA ASN A 105 -2.24 -0.87 -7.10
C ASN A 105 -2.51 -2.12 -7.92
N THR A 106 -1.53 -3.01 -8.01
CA THR A 106 -1.72 -4.35 -8.61
C THR A 106 -1.65 -5.42 -7.53
N LEU A 107 -2.42 -6.48 -7.72
CA LEU A 107 -2.33 -7.66 -6.86
C LEU A 107 -1.19 -8.55 -7.38
N PHE A 108 -0.19 -8.81 -6.54
CA PHE A 108 0.69 -9.96 -6.73
C PHE A 108 0.05 -11.17 -6.06
N ASN A 109 -0.52 -12.06 -6.83
CA ASN A 109 -0.75 -13.40 -6.34
C ASN A 109 0.58 -14.12 -6.30
N SER A 110 0.92 -14.67 -5.13
CA SER A 110 2.11 -15.48 -4.96
C SER A 110 2.28 -16.47 -6.12
N PRO A 111 3.06 -16.18 -7.18
CA PRO A 111 3.53 -17.25 -8.03
C PRO A 111 4.48 -18.08 -7.16
N VAL A 112 4.53 -19.37 -7.40
CA VAL A 112 5.62 -20.19 -6.88
C VAL A 112 6.88 -19.63 -7.53
N VAL A 113 7.58 -18.75 -6.82
CA VAL A 113 8.89 -18.27 -7.27
C VAL A 113 9.82 -19.48 -7.12
N PRO A 114 10.39 -19.98 -8.23
CA PRO A 114 11.34 -21.08 -8.11
C PRO A 114 12.52 -20.63 -7.24
N THR A 115 13.05 -21.53 -6.43
CA THR A 115 14.31 -21.28 -5.74
C THR A 115 15.41 -21.00 -6.76
N ARG A 116 16.48 -20.33 -6.36
CA ARG A 116 17.62 -20.08 -7.25
C ARG A 116 18.15 -21.37 -7.89
N ALA A 117 18.15 -22.47 -7.13
CA ALA A 117 18.57 -23.78 -7.63
C ALA A 117 17.65 -24.32 -8.76
N GLU A 118 16.34 -24.13 -8.65
CA GLU A 118 15.36 -24.52 -9.66
C GLU A 118 15.41 -23.62 -10.90
N ALA A 119 15.81 -22.36 -10.73
CA ALA A 119 15.99 -21.41 -11.81
C ALA A 119 17.36 -21.49 -12.48
N THR A 120 18.28 -22.30 -11.96
CA THR A 120 19.64 -22.47 -12.49
C THR A 120 19.71 -23.72 -13.38
N ASN A 121 20.28 -23.60 -14.57
CA ASN A 121 20.49 -24.74 -15.47
C ASN A 121 21.70 -25.61 -15.08
N ALA A 122 21.90 -26.68 -15.81
CA ALA A 122 23.01 -27.64 -15.57
C ALA A 122 24.41 -27.02 -15.65
N GLU A 123 24.56 -25.91 -16.39
CA GLU A 123 25.80 -25.14 -16.51
C GLU A 123 25.97 -24.09 -15.41
N GLY A 124 25.07 -24.02 -14.41
CA GLY A 124 25.12 -23.07 -13.31
C GLY A 124 24.67 -21.65 -13.69
N LYS A 125 24.03 -21.47 -14.86
CA LYS A 125 23.47 -20.18 -15.28
C LYS A 125 22.00 -20.09 -14.96
N LEU A 126 21.56 -18.91 -14.51
CA LEU A 126 20.14 -18.62 -14.30
C LEU A 126 19.39 -18.67 -15.64
N GLU A 127 18.34 -19.47 -15.71
CA GLU A 127 17.42 -19.49 -16.85
C GLU A 127 16.34 -18.41 -16.63
N LEU A 128 16.55 -17.26 -17.22
CA LEU A 128 15.77 -16.06 -16.96
C LEU A 128 14.27 -16.23 -17.23
N GLY A 129 13.86 -17.04 -18.21
CA GLY A 129 12.46 -17.37 -18.46
C GLY A 129 11.78 -18.23 -17.37
N LYS A 130 12.54 -18.74 -16.38
CA LYS A 130 12.01 -19.48 -15.23
C LYS A 130 11.89 -18.60 -13.98
N ILE A 131 12.60 -17.47 -13.94
CA ILE A 131 12.66 -16.59 -12.77
C ILE A 131 11.37 -15.80 -12.62
N TYR A 132 10.84 -15.33 -13.73
CA TYR A 132 9.57 -14.61 -13.79
C TYR A 132 8.74 -15.20 -14.92
N LYS A 133 7.64 -15.88 -14.59
CA LYS A 133 6.69 -16.29 -15.61
C LYS A 133 5.91 -15.05 -16.05
N HIS A 134 6.38 -14.42 -17.14
CA HIS A 134 5.50 -13.56 -17.89
C HIS A 134 4.24 -14.34 -18.26
N HIS A 135 3.10 -13.82 -17.91
CA HIS A 135 1.85 -14.31 -18.44
C HIS A 135 1.89 -14.03 -19.96
N ASN A 136 1.86 -15.08 -20.75
CA ASN A 136 1.79 -14.91 -22.20
C ASN A 136 0.51 -14.15 -22.55
N PRO A 137 0.57 -13.14 -23.43
CA PRO A 137 -0.63 -12.49 -23.93
C PRO A 137 -1.61 -13.55 -24.45
N GLY A 138 -2.77 -13.69 -23.80
CA GLY A 138 -3.78 -14.70 -24.14
C GLY A 138 -3.99 -15.82 -23.12
N GLU A 139 -3.18 -15.95 -22.09
CA GLU A 139 -3.52 -16.82 -20.94
C GLU A 139 -4.72 -16.22 -20.19
N LYS A 140 -5.68 -17.09 -19.85
CA LYS A 140 -6.87 -16.64 -19.14
C LYS A 140 -6.49 -16.20 -17.72
N PRO A 141 -7.01 -15.05 -17.25
CA PRO A 141 -6.83 -14.63 -15.87
C PRO A 141 -7.26 -15.74 -14.92
N MET A 142 -6.49 -15.96 -13.84
CA MET A 142 -6.92 -16.91 -12.82
C MET A 142 -8.19 -16.42 -12.13
N PRO A 143 -9.11 -17.33 -11.79
CA PRO A 143 -10.26 -16.95 -10.96
C PRO A 143 -9.73 -16.44 -9.61
N GLY A 144 -10.19 -15.26 -9.19
CA GLY A 144 -9.92 -14.75 -7.86
C GLY A 144 -10.68 -15.52 -6.78
N PRO A 145 -10.41 -15.22 -5.50
CA PRO A 145 -11.03 -15.92 -4.38
C PRO A 145 -12.55 -15.71 -4.26
N LEU A 146 -13.10 -14.74 -4.98
CA LEU A 146 -14.54 -14.47 -4.98
C LEU A 146 -15.16 -14.71 -6.37
N PRO A 147 -16.42 -15.12 -6.46
CA PRO A 147 -17.12 -15.32 -7.73
C PRO A 147 -17.07 -14.05 -8.60
N GLY A 148 -16.60 -14.19 -9.83
CA GLY A 148 -16.48 -13.08 -10.79
C GLY A 148 -15.22 -12.23 -10.64
N MET A 149 -14.40 -12.49 -9.64
CA MET A 149 -13.10 -11.84 -9.48
C MET A 149 -12.08 -12.50 -10.39
N THR A 150 -11.41 -11.72 -11.22
CA THR A 150 -10.25 -12.17 -11.98
C THR A 150 -9.00 -11.53 -11.39
N VAL A 151 -7.99 -12.33 -11.14
CA VAL A 151 -6.69 -11.84 -10.67
C VAL A 151 -5.74 -11.88 -11.86
N SER A 152 -5.26 -10.72 -12.26
CA SER A 152 -4.16 -10.64 -13.22
C SER A 152 -2.85 -10.87 -12.47
N ILE A 153 -2.07 -11.84 -12.91
CA ILE A 153 -0.69 -12.08 -12.45
C ILE A 153 0.28 -11.51 -13.48
N ASP A 154 -0.15 -10.53 -14.23
CA ASP A 154 0.60 -10.02 -15.37
C ASP A 154 1.51 -8.87 -14.91
N ASP A 155 2.80 -9.14 -14.88
CA ASP A 155 3.87 -8.17 -14.58
C ASP A 155 3.94 -7.04 -15.60
N SER A 156 3.35 -7.23 -16.76
CA SER A 156 3.25 -6.18 -17.79
C SER A 156 2.59 -4.91 -17.23
N HIS A 157 1.75 -5.03 -16.21
CA HIS A 157 1.14 -3.87 -15.56
C HIS A 157 2.17 -2.94 -14.91
N VAL A 158 3.23 -3.47 -14.31
CA VAL A 158 4.31 -2.64 -13.75
C VAL A 158 5.09 -1.97 -14.88
N LEU A 159 5.50 -2.75 -15.89
CA LEU A 159 6.32 -2.27 -16.99
C LEU A 159 5.58 -1.37 -17.98
N GLU A 160 4.34 -1.73 -18.34
CA GLU A 160 3.58 -1.04 -19.39
C GLU A 160 2.70 0.08 -18.83
N LYS A 161 2.27 -0.03 -17.58
CA LYS A 161 1.35 0.92 -16.93
C LYS A 161 1.96 1.67 -15.77
N HIS A 162 3.26 1.47 -15.53
CA HIS A 162 4.05 2.21 -14.54
C HIS A 162 3.50 2.11 -13.11
N ILE A 163 2.86 0.99 -12.76
CA ILE A 163 2.27 0.80 -11.45
C ILE A 163 3.38 0.63 -10.41
N ALA A 164 3.52 1.61 -9.53
CA ALA A 164 4.58 1.66 -8.53
C ALA A 164 4.21 0.97 -7.21
N ALA A 165 3.03 0.38 -7.12
CA ALA A 165 2.54 -0.24 -5.91
C ALA A 165 1.99 -1.65 -6.15
N GLY A 166 2.51 -2.62 -5.41
CA GLY A 166 2.05 -4.01 -5.46
C GLY A 166 1.46 -4.45 -4.13
N VAL A 167 0.34 -5.18 -4.15
CA VAL A 167 -0.23 -5.81 -2.98
C VAL A 167 0.21 -7.26 -2.92
N TYR A 168 1.04 -7.59 -1.95
CA TYR A 168 1.42 -8.95 -1.67
C TYR A 168 0.30 -9.64 -0.87
N ARG A 169 -0.35 -10.62 -1.49
CA ARG A 169 -1.25 -11.56 -0.82
C ARG A 169 -0.56 -12.92 -0.74
N GLY A 170 0.46 -13.00 0.09
CA GLY A 170 0.98 -14.32 0.46
C GLY A 170 -0.07 -15.03 1.29
N ASP A 171 -0.42 -16.25 0.91
CA ASP A 171 -1.00 -17.17 1.86
C ASP A 171 -0.07 -17.22 3.07
N MET A 172 -0.55 -16.88 4.23
CA MET A 172 -0.01 -16.87 5.59
C MET A 172 1.30 -17.65 5.91
N ARG A 173 2.08 -18.00 4.91
CA ARG A 173 3.34 -18.74 4.95
C ARG A 173 4.39 -18.09 4.06
N CYS A 174 4.48 -16.75 4.10
CA CYS A 174 5.55 -16.07 3.41
C CYS A 174 6.88 -16.50 4.01
N GLU A 175 7.69 -17.18 3.22
CA GLU A 175 9.11 -17.20 3.51
C GLU A 175 9.61 -15.77 3.31
N ALA A 176 10.18 -15.16 4.36
CA ALA A 176 10.63 -13.75 4.37
C ALA A 176 11.47 -13.39 3.13
N GLY A 177 12.31 -14.31 2.65
CA GLY A 177 13.08 -14.10 1.44
C GLY A 177 12.28 -13.89 0.16
N MET A 178 11.03 -14.38 0.07
CA MET A 178 10.20 -14.20 -1.12
C MET A 178 9.71 -12.77 -1.29
N VAL A 179 9.35 -12.12 -0.20
CA VAL A 179 8.90 -10.72 -0.21
C VAL A 179 10.02 -9.81 -0.74
N ALA A 180 11.25 -10.03 -0.27
CA ALA A 180 12.42 -9.28 -0.74
C ALA A 180 12.67 -9.50 -2.26
N LEU A 181 12.48 -10.74 -2.76
CA LEU A 181 12.61 -11.02 -4.19
C LEU A 181 11.56 -10.27 -5.04
N TYR A 182 10.32 -10.16 -4.56
CA TYR A 182 9.29 -9.37 -5.22
C TYR A 182 9.60 -7.89 -5.22
N HIS A 183 10.08 -7.37 -4.09
CA HIS A 183 10.47 -5.98 -4.00
C HIS A 183 11.61 -5.66 -4.97
N ASN A 184 12.62 -6.53 -5.06
CA ASN A 184 13.71 -6.40 -6.01
C ASN A 184 13.23 -6.42 -7.47
N ALA A 185 12.34 -7.35 -7.82
CA ALA A 185 11.78 -7.42 -9.16
C ALA A 185 11.01 -6.16 -9.53
N GLY A 186 10.10 -5.70 -8.68
CA GLY A 186 9.32 -4.48 -8.89
C GLY A 186 10.21 -3.23 -9.00
N THR A 187 11.24 -3.14 -8.16
CA THR A 187 12.23 -2.05 -8.23
C THR A 187 12.94 -2.02 -9.57
N GLN A 188 13.43 -3.17 -10.05
CA GLN A 188 14.13 -3.24 -11.34
C GLN A 188 13.20 -2.89 -12.52
N MET A 189 11.93 -3.33 -12.48
CA MET A 189 10.94 -2.99 -13.48
C MET A 189 10.74 -1.48 -13.61
N LEU A 190 10.67 -0.78 -12.48
CA LEU A 190 10.54 0.68 -12.48
C LEU A 190 11.84 1.41 -12.83
N GLU A 191 12.98 0.88 -12.41
CA GLU A 191 14.30 1.40 -12.78
C GLU A 191 14.56 1.31 -14.28
N TYR A 192 13.90 0.37 -14.98
CA TYR A 192 13.96 0.28 -16.43
C TYR A 192 13.44 1.54 -17.15
N GLU A 193 12.57 2.32 -16.51
CA GLU A 193 12.13 3.61 -17.05
C GLU A 193 13.28 4.60 -17.23
N ALA A 194 14.26 4.59 -16.33
CA ALA A 194 15.46 5.43 -16.45
C ALA A 194 16.28 5.10 -17.71
N CYS A 195 16.29 3.84 -18.14
CA CYS A 195 16.94 3.40 -19.37
C CYS A 195 16.23 3.91 -20.63
N LYS A 196 14.95 4.30 -20.52
CA LYS A 196 14.13 4.85 -21.61
C LYS A 196 14.04 6.38 -21.58
N GLY A 197 14.83 7.05 -20.76
CA GLY A 197 14.78 8.50 -20.59
C GLY A 197 13.59 8.99 -19.74
N GLY A 198 12.99 8.11 -18.95
CA GLY A 198 12.01 8.43 -17.93
C GLY A 198 12.63 8.52 -16.53
N VAL A 199 11.79 8.59 -15.51
CA VAL A 199 12.18 8.60 -14.10
C VAL A 199 11.76 7.30 -13.44
N ALA A 200 12.68 6.64 -12.76
CA ALA A 200 12.37 5.48 -11.93
C ALA A 200 11.62 5.93 -10.67
N ILE A 201 10.39 5.42 -10.51
CA ILE A 201 9.59 5.66 -9.31
C ILE A 201 9.95 4.58 -8.28
N PRO A 202 10.17 4.94 -7.01
CA PRO A 202 10.39 3.94 -5.97
C PRO A 202 9.21 2.95 -5.88
N TYR A 203 9.52 1.65 -5.94
CA TYR A 203 8.52 0.61 -5.82
C TYR A 203 8.11 0.42 -4.36
N SER A 204 6.82 0.32 -4.11
CA SER A 204 6.28 0.01 -2.78
C SER A 204 5.53 -1.31 -2.78
N LEU A 205 5.76 -2.12 -1.75
CA LEU A 205 5.08 -3.40 -1.57
C LEU A 205 4.18 -3.32 -0.34
N HIS A 206 2.92 -3.69 -0.55
CA HIS A 206 1.86 -3.63 0.43
C HIS A 206 1.48 -5.04 0.90
N THR A 207 1.02 -5.18 2.13
CA THR A 207 0.49 -6.45 2.64
C THR A 207 -0.74 -6.24 3.51
N ASN A 208 -1.60 -7.26 3.57
CA ASN A 208 -2.59 -7.35 4.64
C ASN A 208 -1.91 -7.77 5.95
N PRO A 209 -2.54 -7.52 7.11
CA PRO A 209 -2.02 -7.98 8.38
C PRO A 209 -1.70 -9.47 8.33
N ILE A 210 -0.45 -9.81 8.63
CA ILE A 210 0.00 -11.20 8.69
C ILE A 210 -0.12 -11.63 10.14
N ASN A 211 -1.15 -12.40 10.47
CA ASN A 211 -1.36 -12.91 11.82
C ASN A 211 -0.39 -14.09 12.11
N ILE A 212 0.88 -13.79 12.19
CA ILE A 212 1.89 -14.79 12.52
C ILE A 212 2.03 -14.87 14.04
N GLY A 213 1.27 -15.78 14.66
CA GLY A 213 1.43 -16.11 16.08
C GLY A 213 0.83 -15.13 17.07
N TYR A 214 0.10 -14.10 16.62
CA TYR A 214 -0.66 -13.21 17.48
C TYR A 214 -2.11 -13.72 17.68
N PRO A 215 -2.77 -13.35 18.79
CA PRO A 215 -4.20 -13.55 18.94
C PRO A 215 -4.99 -12.85 17.82
N ASP A 216 -6.21 -13.31 17.55
CA ASP A 216 -7.12 -12.56 16.68
C ASP A 216 -7.46 -11.18 17.27
N SER A 217 -7.99 -10.28 16.45
CA SER A 217 -8.28 -8.90 16.87
C SER A 217 -9.24 -8.83 18.05
N LEU A 218 -10.25 -9.73 18.14
CA LEU A 218 -11.15 -9.80 19.31
C LEU A 218 -10.40 -10.21 20.56
N GLY A 219 -9.47 -11.16 20.47
CA GLY A 219 -8.60 -11.58 21.58
C GLY A 219 -7.72 -10.42 22.06
N ILE A 220 -7.17 -9.63 21.13
CA ILE A 220 -6.40 -8.41 21.44
C ILE A 220 -7.30 -7.39 22.15
N GLY A 221 -8.51 -7.13 21.64
CA GLY A 221 -9.45 -6.21 22.27
C GLY A 221 -9.84 -6.65 23.69
N ALA A 222 -10.06 -7.95 23.89
CA ALA A 222 -10.34 -8.51 25.22
C ALA A 222 -9.15 -8.37 26.19
N ALA A 223 -7.92 -8.58 25.70
CA ALA A 223 -6.71 -8.40 26.50
C ALA A 223 -6.53 -6.93 26.93
N VAL A 224 -6.70 -5.98 26.03
CA VAL A 224 -6.64 -4.54 26.34
C VAL A 224 -7.68 -4.15 27.41
N ILE A 225 -8.90 -4.71 27.34
CA ILE A 225 -9.91 -4.50 28.39
C ILE A 225 -9.46 -5.09 29.72
N GLY A 226 -8.85 -6.28 29.71
CA GLY A 226 -8.38 -6.96 30.91
C GLY A 226 -7.17 -6.28 31.55
N ASP A 227 -6.22 -5.82 30.76
CA ASP A 227 -4.97 -5.19 31.23
C ASP A 227 -5.15 -3.69 31.53
N GLY A 228 -6.15 -3.05 30.92
CA GLY A 228 -6.43 -1.63 31.08
C GLY A 228 -5.42 -0.70 30.39
N ASN A 229 -4.59 -1.23 29.47
CA ASN A 229 -3.63 -0.47 28.69
C ASN A 229 -3.39 -1.12 27.30
N THR A 230 -2.68 -0.41 26.41
CA THR A 230 -2.38 -0.84 25.03
C THR A 230 -0.91 -1.16 24.78
N ASP A 231 -0.10 -1.34 25.83
CA ASP A 231 1.34 -1.55 25.71
C ASP A 231 1.68 -2.75 24.84
N MET A 232 0.94 -3.87 25.01
CA MET A 232 1.09 -5.07 24.21
C MET A 232 0.82 -4.79 22.71
N VAL A 233 -0.18 -3.97 22.40
CA VAL A 233 -0.53 -3.63 20.99
C VAL A 233 0.58 -2.79 20.39
N TYR A 234 1.11 -1.84 21.12
CA TYR A 234 2.23 -1.01 20.69
C TYR A 234 3.49 -1.84 20.40
N GLU A 235 3.88 -2.73 21.32
CA GLU A 235 5.04 -3.62 21.16
C GLU A 235 4.87 -4.58 19.96
N MET A 236 3.66 -5.11 19.79
CA MET A 236 3.30 -5.95 18.64
C MET A 236 3.46 -5.19 17.33
N ALA A 237 2.90 -3.98 17.23
CA ALA A 237 3.00 -3.14 16.04
C ALA A 237 4.45 -2.74 15.71
N GLN A 238 5.27 -2.46 16.73
CA GLN A 238 6.70 -2.19 16.54
C GLN A 238 7.46 -3.42 16.03
N THR A 239 7.11 -4.61 16.49
CA THR A 239 7.73 -5.87 16.05
C THR A 239 7.39 -6.14 14.60
N ASP A 240 6.10 -6.04 14.24
CA ASP A 240 5.64 -6.19 12.86
C ASP A 240 6.30 -5.19 11.93
N ARG A 241 6.37 -3.92 12.32
CA ARG A 241 7.05 -2.87 11.56
C ARG A 241 8.50 -3.25 11.23
N LYS A 242 9.24 -3.72 12.22
CA LYS A 242 10.65 -4.12 12.02
C LYS A 242 10.76 -5.31 11.06
N MET A 243 9.87 -6.29 11.18
CA MET A 243 9.81 -7.44 10.28
C MET A 243 9.46 -7.00 8.86
N MET A 244 8.41 -6.20 8.69
CA MET A 244 7.99 -5.68 7.40
C MET A 244 9.11 -4.92 6.70
N LYS A 245 9.80 -4.03 7.41
CA LYS A 245 10.94 -3.28 6.85
C LYS A 245 12.08 -4.19 6.43
N ALA A 246 12.39 -5.21 7.21
CA ALA A 246 13.43 -6.18 6.88
C ALA A 246 13.10 -7.01 5.64
N GLU A 247 11.81 -7.20 5.34
CA GLU A 247 11.32 -7.92 4.17
C GLU A 247 11.10 -7.01 2.94
N GLY A 248 11.22 -5.69 3.09
CA GLY A 248 10.93 -4.73 2.02
C GLY A 248 9.45 -4.37 1.87
N LEU A 249 8.61 -4.72 2.85
CA LEU A 249 7.21 -4.31 2.92
C LEU A 249 7.11 -2.87 3.44
N ASN A 250 6.43 -2.01 2.71
CA ASN A 250 6.39 -0.58 2.99
C ASN A 250 5.04 -0.12 3.57
N ILE A 251 3.97 -0.84 3.25
CA ILE A 251 2.60 -0.43 3.56
C ILE A 251 1.81 -1.60 4.15
N MET A 252 1.19 -1.38 5.29
CA MET A 252 0.25 -2.30 5.93
C MET A 252 -1.19 -1.94 5.53
N TYR A 253 -1.93 -2.89 4.94
CA TYR A 253 -3.36 -2.78 4.61
C TYR A 253 -4.24 -3.22 5.77
N GLY A 254 -4.26 -2.50 6.80
CA GLY A 254 -4.96 -2.77 8.03
C GLY A 254 -4.23 -2.15 9.20
N PRO A 255 -4.65 -2.41 10.38
CA PRO A 255 -5.76 -3.29 10.77
C PRO A 255 -7.14 -2.69 10.57
N GLN A 256 -8.15 -3.54 10.81
CA GLN A 256 -9.55 -3.16 10.77
C GLN A 256 -9.96 -2.53 12.11
N VAL A 257 -10.19 -1.22 12.11
CA VAL A 257 -10.62 -0.46 13.32
C VAL A 257 -12.14 -0.23 13.33
N ASP A 258 -12.89 -1.01 12.57
CA ASP A 258 -14.34 -1.03 12.62
C ASP A 258 -14.82 -1.43 14.01
N VAL A 259 -15.86 -0.75 14.49
CA VAL A 259 -16.50 -1.10 15.77
C VAL A 259 -17.70 -1.98 15.51
N THR A 260 -17.68 -3.22 15.98
CA THR A 260 -18.77 -4.17 15.77
C THR A 260 -20.08 -3.64 16.33
N SER A 261 -21.14 -3.67 15.52
CA SER A 261 -22.49 -3.26 15.92
C SER A 261 -23.56 -4.35 15.71
N ASP A 262 -23.23 -5.40 14.98
CA ASP A 262 -24.09 -6.58 14.75
C ASP A 262 -23.24 -7.85 14.89
N PRO A 263 -23.54 -8.74 15.87
CA PRO A 263 -22.75 -9.97 16.07
C PRO A 263 -22.90 -10.99 14.94
N ARG A 264 -23.88 -10.82 14.04
CA ARG A 264 -24.02 -11.65 12.84
C ARG A 264 -23.07 -11.28 11.71
N TRP A 265 -22.45 -10.10 11.79
CA TRP A 265 -21.51 -9.64 10.80
C TRP A 265 -20.26 -10.53 10.78
N PRO A 266 -19.93 -11.19 9.64
CA PRO A 266 -18.90 -12.22 9.59
C PRO A 266 -17.48 -11.69 9.82
N ARG A 267 -17.27 -10.36 9.69
CA ARG A 267 -15.98 -9.73 9.91
C ARG A 267 -15.75 -9.30 11.37
N THR A 268 -16.67 -9.60 12.28
CA THR A 268 -16.56 -9.29 13.70
C THR A 268 -15.24 -9.78 14.30
N SER A 269 -14.76 -10.97 13.93
CA SER A 269 -13.48 -11.53 14.39
C SER A 269 -12.25 -10.70 13.98
N GLY A 270 -12.35 -9.90 12.92
CA GLY A 270 -11.30 -8.98 12.49
C GLY A 270 -11.32 -7.63 13.20
N THR A 271 -12.30 -7.37 14.07
CA THR A 271 -12.43 -6.13 14.84
C THR A 271 -11.90 -6.28 16.27
N TYR A 272 -11.69 -5.17 16.96
CA TYR A 272 -11.33 -5.16 18.38
C TYR A 272 -12.56 -5.17 19.32
N GLY A 273 -13.75 -5.41 18.77
CA GLY A 273 -15.01 -5.56 19.49
C GLY A 273 -15.97 -4.38 19.32
N GLU A 274 -16.88 -4.24 20.29
CA GLU A 274 -18.00 -3.29 20.24
C GLU A 274 -17.76 -1.97 20.99
N ARG A 275 -16.59 -1.81 21.61
CA ARG A 275 -16.25 -0.64 22.42
C ARG A 275 -15.43 0.37 21.60
N PRO A 276 -16.03 1.54 21.23
CA PRO A 276 -15.31 2.55 20.44
C PRO A 276 -14.12 3.18 21.18
N ASP A 277 -14.19 3.31 22.51
CA ASP A 277 -13.10 3.80 23.34
C ASP A 277 -11.88 2.85 23.28
N VAL A 278 -12.08 1.56 23.48
CA VAL A 278 -11.03 0.54 23.41
C VAL A 278 -10.43 0.47 22.00
N THR A 279 -11.28 0.46 20.96
CA THR A 279 -10.82 0.44 19.57
C THR A 279 -10.04 1.71 19.21
N SER A 280 -10.41 2.88 19.79
CA SER A 280 -9.68 4.13 19.59
C SER A 280 -8.30 4.10 20.24
N ASP A 281 -8.19 3.59 21.48
CA ASP A 281 -6.91 3.46 22.17
C ASP A 281 -5.98 2.46 21.43
N ILE A 282 -6.55 1.36 20.90
CA ILE A 282 -5.83 0.41 20.05
C ILE A 282 -5.36 1.08 18.74
N ALA A 283 -6.24 1.86 18.07
CA ALA A 283 -5.89 2.57 16.85
C ALA A 283 -4.70 3.52 17.06
N GLU A 284 -4.69 4.26 18.18
CA GLU A 284 -3.55 5.11 18.58
C GLU A 284 -2.25 4.29 18.72
N ALA A 285 -2.31 3.19 19.47
CA ALA A 285 -1.14 2.34 19.71
C ALA A 285 -0.58 1.75 18.40
N LEU A 286 -1.47 1.34 17.49
CA LEU A 286 -1.10 0.84 16.17
C LEU A 286 -0.44 1.93 15.32
N VAL A 287 -1.02 3.15 15.26
CA VAL A 287 -0.41 4.26 14.52
C VAL A 287 1.00 4.53 15.04
N LYS A 288 1.15 4.69 16.35
CA LYS A 288 2.45 4.95 16.99
C LYS A 288 3.47 3.82 16.73
N GLY A 289 3.01 2.58 16.78
CA GLY A 289 3.88 1.41 16.60
C GLY A 289 4.35 1.23 15.17
N TYR A 290 3.44 1.27 14.19
CA TYR A 290 3.79 1.11 12.77
C TYR A 290 4.49 2.33 12.18
N GLN A 291 4.13 3.54 12.59
CA GLN A 291 4.74 4.78 12.08
C GLN A 291 5.97 5.22 12.86
N ASP A 292 6.39 4.45 13.87
CA ASP A 292 7.57 4.75 14.70
C ASP A 292 7.49 6.11 15.39
N GLY A 293 6.29 6.48 15.83
CA GLY A 293 6.01 7.75 16.47
C GLY A 293 4.55 8.19 16.26
N ASP A 294 4.22 9.39 16.73
CA ASP A 294 2.86 9.93 16.74
C ASP A 294 2.69 11.23 15.91
N ASN A 295 3.66 11.53 15.08
CA ASN A 295 3.68 12.79 14.30
C ASN A 295 3.89 12.54 12.79
N GLY A 296 3.22 11.52 12.24
CA GLY A 296 3.33 11.15 10.85
C GLY A 296 4.48 10.20 10.54
N LEU A 297 4.87 10.13 9.28
CA LEU A 297 5.90 9.21 8.80
C LEU A 297 7.32 9.75 9.06
N ASN A 298 8.22 8.83 9.36
CA ASN A 298 9.65 9.06 9.43
C ASN A 298 10.41 7.89 8.74
N GLU A 299 11.73 7.93 8.73
CA GLU A 299 12.56 6.91 8.08
C GLU A 299 12.34 5.49 8.66
N GLY A 300 11.99 5.40 9.94
CA GLY A 300 11.67 4.14 10.62
C GLY A 300 10.30 3.56 10.28
N SER A 301 9.41 4.33 9.69
CA SER A 301 7.99 4.00 9.56
C SER A 301 7.70 2.90 8.53
N VAL A 302 6.57 2.21 8.77
CA VAL A 302 5.75 1.56 7.75
C VAL A 302 4.44 2.35 7.66
N VAL A 303 4.00 2.62 6.44
CA VAL A 303 2.72 3.29 6.18
C VAL A 303 1.58 2.43 6.69
N LEU A 304 0.72 2.98 7.53
CA LEU A 304 -0.43 2.28 8.08
C LEU A 304 -1.72 2.73 7.39
N THR A 305 -2.47 1.78 6.84
CA THR A 305 -3.80 2.01 6.27
C THR A 305 -4.86 1.47 7.20
N ILE A 306 -5.49 2.30 8.00
CA ILE A 306 -6.62 1.86 8.84
C ILE A 306 -7.92 1.75 8.02
N LYS A 307 -8.82 0.84 8.42
CA LYS A 307 -10.00 0.50 7.63
C LYS A 307 -11.19 0.05 8.50
N HIS A 308 -12.40 0.14 7.98
CA HIS A 308 -12.84 0.70 6.67
C HIS A 308 -13.64 1.97 6.95
N PHE A 309 -13.12 3.11 6.52
CA PHE A 309 -13.75 4.41 6.78
C PHE A 309 -15.10 4.54 6.05
N PRO A 310 -16.17 5.05 6.69
CA PRO A 310 -16.29 5.59 8.05
C PRO A 310 -16.75 4.57 9.12
N GLY A 311 -16.62 3.28 8.87
CA GLY A 311 -16.99 2.17 9.76
C GLY A 311 -17.90 1.17 9.07
N ASP A 312 -17.40 -0.06 8.86
CA ASP A 312 -18.05 -1.09 8.02
C ASP A 312 -19.16 -1.86 8.75
N ALA A 313 -19.19 -1.84 10.08
CA ALA A 313 -20.05 -2.72 10.87
C ALA A 313 -21.57 -2.46 10.86
N PRO A 314 -22.12 -1.24 10.58
CA PRO A 314 -23.56 -1.05 10.52
C PRO A 314 -24.20 -1.62 9.26
N SER A 315 -23.81 -2.78 8.83
CA SER A 315 -24.31 -3.47 7.65
C SER A 315 -25.77 -3.91 7.81
N GLU A 316 -26.56 -3.80 6.75
CA GLU A 316 -27.94 -4.26 6.77
C GLU A 316 -28.00 -5.77 7.05
N ASN A 317 -28.68 -6.14 8.16
CA ASN A 317 -28.80 -7.52 8.63
C ASN A 317 -27.48 -8.27 8.87
N GLY A 318 -26.38 -7.54 9.03
CA GLY A 318 -25.05 -8.11 9.24
C GLY A 318 -24.43 -8.72 7.97
N PHE A 319 -24.93 -8.41 6.78
CA PHE A 319 -24.38 -8.94 5.55
C PHE A 319 -23.03 -8.31 5.20
N GLU A 320 -22.18 -9.09 4.58
CA GLU A 320 -20.82 -8.74 4.20
C GLU A 320 -20.80 -7.98 2.85
N PRO A 321 -20.09 -6.81 2.74
CA PRO A 321 -20.22 -5.93 1.58
C PRO A 321 -19.45 -6.39 0.33
N HIS A 322 -18.63 -7.44 0.38
CA HIS A 322 -18.05 -7.99 -0.83
C HIS A 322 -19.06 -8.61 -1.79
N VAL A 323 -20.28 -8.82 -1.34
CA VAL A 323 -21.39 -9.32 -2.15
C VAL A 323 -22.56 -8.33 -2.18
N PRO A 324 -23.34 -8.27 -3.27
CA PRO A 324 -24.37 -7.24 -3.46
C PRO A 324 -25.43 -7.14 -2.35
N ILE A 325 -25.71 -8.23 -1.66
CA ILE A 325 -26.69 -8.24 -0.55
C ILE A 325 -26.19 -7.40 0.65
N GLY A 326 -24.88 -7.24 0.83
CA GLY A 326 -24.25 -6.48 1.91
C GLY A 326 -23.93 -5.02 1.58
N GLN A 327 -24.40 -4.53 0.43
CA GLN A 327 -24.03 -3.20 -0.07
C GLN A 327 -24.52 -2.01 0.77
N TRP A 328 -25.39 -2.23 1.77
CA TRP A 328 -26.05 -1.16 2.49
C TRP A 328 -25.53 -0.98 3.91
N ARG A 329 -25.25 0.28 4.23
CA ARG A 329 -24.96 0.76 5.57
C ARG A 329 -26.22 1.39 6.16
N ILE A 330 -26.69 0.88 7.29
CA ILE A 330 -27.94 1.30 7.92
C ILE A 330 -27.69 1.84 9.32
N TYR A 331 -27.54 3.13 9.43
CA TYR A 331 -27.50 3.80 10.74
C TYR A 331 -28.94 3.99 11.26
N ARG A 332 -29.29 3.30 12.33
CA ARG A 332 -30.68 3.26 12.87
C ARG A 332 -30.95 4.33 13.92
N THR A 333 -29.92 4.96 14.47
CA THR A 333 -30.07 5.99 15.50
C THR A 333 -29.31 7.26 15.11
N PRO A 334 -29.88 8.46 15.40
CA PRO A 334 -29.20 9.73 15.13
C PRO A 334 -27.84 9.79 15.82
N GLY A 335 -26.82 10.28 15.11
CA GLY A 335 -25.48 10.46 15.64
C GLY A 335 -24.69 9.16 15.95
N SER A 336 -25.21 7.98 15.54
CA SER A 336 -24.52 6.72 15.82
C SER A 336 -23.19 6.60 15.07
N MET A 337 -23.08 7.16 13.87
CA MET A 337 -21.82 7.20 13.13
C MET A 337 -20.74 7.97 13.93
N GLU A 338 -21.05 9.19 14.36
CA GLU A 338 -20.14 10.03 15.16
C GLU A 338 -19.79 9.40 16.51
N LYS A 339 -20.78 8.79 17.16
CA LYS A 339 -20.61 8.27 18.53
C LYS A 339 -19.83 6.96 18.58
N TYR A 340 -20.01 6.08 17.60
CA TYR A 340 -19.53 4.70 17.68
C TYR A 340 -18.50 4.35 16.61
N HIS A 341 -18.62 4.89 15.40
CA HIS A 341 -17.82 4.43 14.26
C HIS A 341 -16.68 5.37 13.90
N LEU A 342 -16.85 6.69 14.03
CA LEU A 342 -15.80 7.66 13.75
C LEU A 342 -14.70 7.81 14.82
N PRO A 343 -14.92 7.52 16.13
CA PRO A 343 -13.90 7.77 17.14
C PRO A 343 -12.56 7.08 16.91
N PRO A 344 -12.47 5.80 16.46
CA PRO A 344 -11.18 5.19 16.17
C PRO A 344 -10.43 5.88 15.02
N PHE A 345 -11.15 6.32 13.99
CA PHE A 345 -10.56 7.08 12.89
C PHE A 345 -10.10 8.47 13.34
N GLN A 346 -10.92 9.19 14.13
CA GLN A 346 -10.52 10.49 14.64
C GLN A 346 -9.26 10.37 15.50
N ARG A 347 -9.18 9.38 16.39
CA ARG A 347 -7.99 9.14 17.20
C ARG A 347 -6.75 8.88 16.33
N ALA A 348 -6.88 8.09 15.28
CA ALA A 348 -5.79 7.84 14.34
C ALA A 348 -5.40 9.11 13.55
N PHE A 349 -6.35 9.96 13.17
CA PHE A 349 -6.08 11.23 12.48
C PHE A 349 -5.35 12.22 13.39
N ASP A 350 -5.72 12.27 14.67
CA ASP A 350 -5.05 13.11 15.67
C ASP A 350 -3.56 12.71 15.83
N HIS A 351 -3.23 11.44 15.57
CA HIS A 351 -1.86 10.90 15.57
C HIS A 351 -1.25 10.77 14.15
N LYS A 352 -1.82 11.46 13.17
CA LYS A 352 -1.26 11.55 11.82
C LYS A 352 -1.10 10.20 11.12
N VAL A 353 -2.14 9.36 11.19
CA VAL A 353 -2.14 8.13 10.38
C VAL A 353 -1.99 8.45 8.91
N SER A 354 -1.13 7.70 8.25
CA SER A 354 -0.70 7.99 6.86
C SER A 354 -1.72 7.61 5.81
N SER A 355 -2.65 6.68 6.09
CA SER A 355 -3.60 6.21 5.10
C SER A 355 -4.90 5.70 5.71
N ILE A 356 -5.98 5.83 4.93
CA ILE A 356 -7.26 5.17 5.20
C ILE A 356 -7.70 4.33 4.01
N MET A 357 -8.50 3.28 4.29
CA MET A 357 -9.22 2.54 3.27
C MET A 357 -10.73 2.74 3.49
N PRO A 358 -11.43 3.38 2.52
CA PRO A 358 -12.88 3.51 2.60
C PRO A 358 -13.60 2.18 2.36
N ASP A 359 -14.78 2.03 2.94
CA ASP A 359 -15.58 0.82 2.80
C ASP A 359 -16.30 0.71 1.44
N TYR A 360 -16.76 -0.50 1.10
CA TYR A 360 -17.51 -0.77 -0.12
C TYR A 360 -18.97 -0.35 -0.06
N SER A 361 -19.51 -0.20 1.14
CA SER A 361 -20.94 -0.02 1.30
C SER A 361 -21.36 1.42 1.05
N ARG A 362 -22.59 1.58 0.63
CA ARG A 362 -23.27 2.86 0.49
C ARG A 362 -24.21 3.11 1.66
N ILE A 363 -24.23 4.34 2.16
CA ILE A 363 -25.12 4.73 3.24
C ILE A 363 -26.53 4.91 2.68
N ALA A 364 -27.53 4.22 3.23
CA ALA A 364 -28.91 4.35 2.78
C ALA A 364 -29.48 5.71 3.17
N THR A 365 -30.22 6.33 2.25
CA THR A 365 -30.90 7.63 2.44
C THR A 365 -32.42 7.52 2.30
N ASP A 366 -32.94 6.33 2.00
CA ASP A 366 -34.34 6.04 1.65
C ASP A 366 -35.29 5.82 2.86
N GLY A 367 -34.88 6.29 4.06
CA GLY A 367 -35.67 6.11 5.28
C GLY A 367 -35.40 4.80 6.03
N ARG A 368 -34.62 3.87 5.51
CA ARG A 368 -34.10 2.70 6.24
C ARG A 368 -33.06 3.08 7.29
N ALA A 369 -32.36 4.17 7.03
CA ALA A 369 -31.38 4.78 7.93
C ALA A 369 -31.84 6.17 8.34
N VAL A 370 -31.36 6.65 9.49
CA VAL A 370 -31.55 8.04 9.92
C VAL A 370 -30.35 8.89 9.47
N PRO A 371 -30.59 10.16 9.08
CA PRO A 371 -29.52 11.07 8.78
C PRO A 371 -28.50 11.14 9.91
N GLN A 372 -27.22 11.11 9.57
CA GLN A 372 -26.14 11.17 10.51
C GLN A 372 -25.59 12.58 10.63
N THR A 373 -24.99 12.90 11.77
CA THR A 373 -24.38 14.19 12.04
C THR A 373 -22.92 14.02 12.43
N TYR A 374 -22.16 15.07 12.21
CA TYR A 374 -20.83 15.22 12.79
C TYR A 374 -20.72 16.63 13.36
N ARG A 375 -20.42 16.73 14.66
CA ARG A 375 -20.39 17.99 15.43
C ARG A 375 -21.66 18.83 15.27
N GLY A 376 -22.81 18.17 15.22
CA GLY A 376 -24.13 18.80 15.10
C GLY A 376 -24.55 19.17 13.67
N GLU A 377 -23.69 19.00 12.67
CA GLU A 377 -24.03 19.24 11.27
C GLU A 377 -24.39 17.92 10.58
N VAL A 378 -25.43 17.92 9.76
CA VAL A 378 -25.85 16.75 8.98
C VAL A 378 -24.76 16.40 7.98
N THR A 379 -24.34 15.12 7.99
CA THR A 379 -23.47 14.58 6.96
C THR A 379 -24.34 14.08 5.82
N SER A 380 -24.33 14.83 4.72
CA SER A 380 -24.93 14.40 3.47
C SER A 380 -24.06 13.29 2.84
N THR A 381 -24.68 12.34 2.20
CA THR A 381 -23.96 11.28 1.47
C THR A 381 -24.74 10.91 0.22
N GLU A 382 -24.03 10.78 -0.89
CA GLU A 382 -24.54 10.08 -2.07
C GLU A 382 -24.60 8.58 -1.79
N GLU A 383 -25.56 7.87 -2.37
CA GLU A 383 -25.68 6.41 -2.23
C GLU A 383 -24.68 5.67 -3.12
N VAL A 384 -23.42 5.85 -2.83
CA VAL A 384 -22.26 5.19 -3.48
C VAL A 384 -21.31 4.66 -2.43
N PRO A 385 -20.39 3.74 -2.76
CA PRO A 385 -19.33 3.32 -1.85
C PRO A 385 -18.58 4.52 -1.27
N SER A 386 -18.13 4.40 -0.04
CA SER A 386 -17.46 5.51 0.67
C SER A 386 -16.30 6.10 -0.12
N ALA A 387 -15.58 5.30 -0.90
CA ALA A 387 -14.49 5.75 -1.76
C ALA A 387 -14.92 6.70 -2.89
N TYR A 388 -16.18 6.65 -3.32
CA TYR A 388 -16.73 7.52 -4.36
C TYR A 388 -17.36 8.81 -3.81
N SER A 389 -17.58 8.87 -2.50
CA SER A 389 -18.29 9.99 -1.86
C SER A 389 -17.33 11.11 -1.49
N LYS A 390 -17.44 12.21 -2.21
CA LYS A 390 -16.73 13.46 -1.87
C LYS A 390 -17.10 13.95 -0.46
N GLU A 391 -18.37 13.76 -0.07
CA GLU A 391 -18.89 14.17 1.24
C GLU A 391 -18.20 13.40 2.37
N LEU A 392 -17.89 12.13 2.17
CA LEU A 392 -17.20 11.31 3.17
C LEU A 392 -15.68 11.54 3.13
N ILE A 393 -15.06 11.54 1.95
CA ILE A 393 -13.60 11.64 1.86
C ILE A 393 -13.12 13.08 2.03
N THR A 394 -13.58 13.99 1.17
CA THR A 394 -13.12 15.40 1.22
C THR A 394 -13.76 16.15 2.38
N ASP A 395 -15.09 16.16 2.47
CA ASP A 395 -15.77 17.07 3.37
C ASP A 395 -15.73 16.57 4.83
N LEU A 396 -15.93 15.26 5.08
CA LEU A 396 -15.86 14.71 6.42
C LEU A 396 -14.41 14.38 6.83
N ALA A 397 -13.74 13.45 6.17
CA ALA A 397 -12.42 12.98 6.62
C ALA A 397 -11.37 14.11 6.56
N ARG A 398 -11.20 14.77 5.39
CA ARG A 398 -10.16 15.78 5.26
C ARG A 398 -10.53 17.09 5.95
N ASN A 399 -11.67 17.72 5.59
CA ASN A 399 -11.97 19.06 6.03
C ASN A 399 -12.45 19.15 7.48
N LYS A 400 -13.29 18.19 7.93
CA LYS A 400 -13.88 18.25 9.28
C LYS A 400 -13.10 17.45 10.33
N MET A 401 -12.54 16.28 9.96
CA MET A 401 -11.80 15.42 10.87
C MET A 401 -10.28 15.64 10.81
N GLY A 402 -9.76 16.35 9.79
CA GLY A 402 -8.35 16.74 9.69
C GLY A 402 -7.43 15.65 9.14
N PHE A 403 -7.96 14.70 8.36
CA PHE A 403 -7.15 13.68 7.68
C PHE A 403 -6.33 14.29 6.54
N ASP A 404 -5.02 14.18 6.60
CA ASP A 404 -4.05 14.70 5.62
C ASP A 404 -3.26 13.62 4.87
N GLY A 405 -3.53 12.33 5.16
CA GLY A 405 -2.90 11.19 4.51
C GLY A 405 -3.48 10.85 3.12
N TYR A 406 -3.07 9.73 2.55
CA TYR A 406 -3.60 9.26 1.29
C TYR A 406 -4.79 8.30 1.47
N VAL A 407 -5.66 8.26 0.47
CA VAL A 407 -6.80 7.34 0.43
C VAL A 407 -6.45 6.16 -0.45
N ASN A 408 -6.50 4.96 0.12
CA ASN A 408 -6.28 3.72 -0.58
C ASN A 408 -7.60 2.96 -0.69
N SER A 409 -8.20 2.93 -1.88
CA SER A 409 -9.47 2.22 -2.08
C SER A 409 -9.32 0.73 -1.83
N ASP A 410 -10.39 0.06 -1.41
CA ASP A 410 -10.42 -1.38 -1.30
C ASP A 410 -10.48 -2.06 -2.68
N SER A 411 -10.18 -3.35 -2.74
CA SER A 411 -9.99 -4.12 -3.97
C SER A 411 -11.28 -4.22 -4.78
N GLY A 412 -11.18 -4.09 -6.12
CA GLY A 412 -12.33 -4.29 -7.02
C GLY A 412 -13.37 -3.17 -7.00
N ILE A 413 -13.11 -2.06 -6.33
CA ILE A 413 -14.05 -0.93 -6.20
C ILE A 413 -14.54 -0.36 -7.55
N THR A 414 -13.71 -0.40 -8.59
CA THR A 414 -14.08 0.04 -9.94
C THR A 414 -14.76 -1.05 -10.78
N GLN A 415 -14.91 -2.26 -10.25
CA GLN A 415 -15.43 -3.43 -10.95
C GLN A 415 -16.67 -3.98 -10.28
N GLN A 416 -16.52 -4.82 -9.25
CA GLN A 416 -17.61 -5.60 -8.67
C GLN A 416 -18.31 -4.89 -7.51
N GLN A 417 -17.59 -4.06 -6.76
CA GLN A 417 -18.10 -3.36 -5.58
C GLN A 417 -18.42 -1.89 -5.86
N CYS A 418 -18.76 -1.56 -7.10
CA CYS A 418 -19.10 -0.20 -7.54
C CYS A 418 -20.60 0.14 -7.31
N TYR A 419 -21.15 -0.27 -6.17
CA TYR A 419 -22.56 -0.13 -5.83
C TYR A 419 -23.08 1.31 -5.98
N GLY A 420 -24.15 1.49 -6.77
CA GLY A 420 -24.70 2.83 -7.09
C GLY A 420 -23.90 3.60 -8.15
N ALA A 421 -22.82 3.02 -8.66
CA ALA A 421 -22.02 3.56 -9.77
C ALA A 421 -21.92 2.56 -10.94
N GLU A 422 -22.81 1.56 -10.98
CA GLU A 422 -22.80 0.49 -11.98
C GLU A 422 -23.01 1.03 -13.41
N GLU A 423 -23.82 2.08 -13.57
CA GLU A 423 -24.11 2.71 -14.86
C GLU A 423 -22.93 3.54 -15.42
N LEU A 424 -21.95 3.87 -14.58
CA LEU A 424 -20.75 4.60 -15.02
C LEU A 424 -19.80 3.63 -15.72
N SER A 425 -19.15 4.11 -16.77
CA SER A 425 -18.01 3.40 -17.37
C SER A 425 -16.85 3.31 -16.38
N GLN A 426 -15.92 2.40 -16.60
CA GLN A 426 -14.75 2.25 -15.73
C GLN A 426 -13.93 3.54 -15.65
N VAL A 427 -13.81 4.28 -16.75
CA VAL A 427 -13.11 5.58 -16.78
C VAL A 427 -13.82 6.62 -15.89
N GLU A 428 -15.14 6.69 -15.96
CA GLU A 428 -15.94 7.59 -15.13
C GLU A 428 -15.88 7.20 -13.64
N ARG A 429 -15.80 5.90 -13.33
CA ARG A 429 -15.60 5.43 -11.96
C ARG A 429 -14.24 5.89 -11.41
N PHE A 430 -13.15 5.74 -12.16
CA PHE A 430 -11.85 6.27 -11.77
C PHE A 430 -11.87 7.79 -11.59
N ALA A 431 -12.48 8.52 -12.54
CA ALA A 431 -12.60 9.96 -12.42
C ALA A 431 -13.37 10.39 -11.16
N LYS A 432 -14.45 9.67 -10.82
CA LYS A 432 -15.24 9.90 -9.61
C LYS A 432 -14.44 9.63 -8.34
N LEU A 433 -13.66 8.53 -8.28
CA LEU A 433 -12.78 8.21 -7.15
C LEU A 433 -11.73 9.32 -6.93
N ILE A 434 -11.03 9.75 -7.98
CA ILE A 434 -10.03 10.82 -7.91
C ILE A 434 -10.68 12.14 -7.47
N SER A 435 -11.89 12.43 -7.94
CA SER A 435 -12.62 13.65 -7.59
C SER A 435 -13.19 13.64 -6.17
N ALA A 436 -13.32 12.46 -5.56
CA ALA A 436 -13.77 12.34 -4.18
C ALA A 436 -12.68 12.71 -3.16
N GLY A 437 -11.41 12.71 -3.53
CA GLY A 437 -10.27 13.13 -2.70
C GLY A 437 -9.30 12.07 -2.37
#